data_e4c49a5a01f464c696719815ccf1642a
#
_entry.id   e4c49a5a01f464c696719815ccf1642a
#
_cell.length_a   1.000
_cell.length_b   1.000
_cell.length_c   1.000
_cell.angle_alpha   90.00
_cell.angle_beta   90.00
_cell.angle_gamma   90.00
#
_symmetry.space_group_name_H-M   'P 1'
#
loop_
_entity.id
_entity.type
_entity.pdbx_description
1 polymer ?
#
loop_
_entity_poly.entity_id
_entity_poly.type
_entity_poly.pdbx_seq_one_letter_code
_entity_poly.pdbx_strand_id
1 'polypeptide(L)'
;EASKILHSLHDRYPDIEIAVLPTRYPQGAEKQLIQSLTKREIAPGQLPVSVGCAVFNVSTYAAIYRAVRLGVPLTQRIVTISGEAIAEPQNFIVRIGTPFHDLIEVAGGLNDKTERVISGGPMMGFAQKDLSVPVIKATNSILCLLKDVNGAAENPVCLRCGKCVSVCPMRLQPLYMYRYAKCENAKELSRLALLDCMECGCCSYICPSHIPLVEAVRSARNVLEQEVSK
;
A
#
# COMPACT_ATOMS: atom_id res chain seq x y z
N GLU A 1 19.02 8.44 9.86
CA GLU A 1 18.77 8.90 11.26
C GLU A 1 18.08 7.80 12.07
N ALA A 2 16.94 7.24 11.66
CA ALA A 2 16.23 6.17 12.36
C ALA A 2 17.13 4.94 12.67
N SER A 3 17.94 4.51 11.69
CA SER A 3 18.88 3.41 11.86
C SER A 3 19.89 3.67 12.99
N LYS A 4 20.42 4.90 13.12
CA LYS A 4 21.35 5.27 14.18
C LYS A 4 20.70 5.20 15.56
N ILE A 5 19.45 5.69 15.66
CA ILE A 5 18.69 5.64 16.92
C ILE A 5 18.41 4.19 17.32
N LEU A 6 18.01 3.34 16.37
CA LEU A 6 17.76 1.93 16.65
C LEU A 6 19.03 1.20 17.09
N HIS A 7 20.16 1.44 16.42
CA HIS A 7 21.44 0.83 16.83
C HIS A 7 21.88 1.24 18.24
N SER A 8 21.59 2.47 18.67
CA SER A 8 21.88 2.89 20.04
C SER A 8 21.04 2.16 21.11
N LEU A 9 19.98 1.47 20.73
CA LEU A 9 19.16 0.66 21.62
C LEU A 9 19.64 -0.79 21.72
N HIS A 10 20.48 -1.25 20.79
CA HIS A 10 20.95 -2.65 20.77
C HIS A 10 21.72 -3.03 22.05
N ASP A 11 22.59 -2.15 22.52
CA ASP A 11 23.36 -2.38 23.76
C ASP A 11 22.45 -2.55 24.99
N ARG A 12 21.29 -1.90 24.96
CA ARG A 12 20.28 -1.96 26.03
C ARG A 12 19.33 -3.15 25.89
N TYR A 13 19.15 -3.64 24.70
CA TYR A 13 18.22 -4.72 24.37
C TYR A 13 18.88 -5.73 23.42
N PRO A 14 19.76 -6.61 23.94
CA PRO A 14 20.57 -7.51 23.11
C PRO A 14 19.74 -8.57 22.35
N ASP A 15 18.52 -8.86 22.80
CA ASP A 15 17.60 -9.78 22.14
C ASP A 15 16.95 -9.19 20.86
N ILE A 16 17.19 -7.89 20.58
CA ILE A 16 16.64 -7.21 19.40
C ILE A 16 17.70 -7.15 18.32
N GLU A 17 17.49 -7.88 17.23
CA GLU A 17 18.32 -7.78 16.03
C GLU A 17 17.89 -6.61 15.16
N ILE A 18 18.84 -5.80 14.71
CA ILE A 18 18.60 -4.64 13.86
C ILE A 18 19.18 -4.92 12.47
N ALA A 19 18.30 -5.14 11.51
CA ALA A 19 18.66 -5.36 10.11
C ALA A 19 18.36 -4.11 9.26
N VAL A 20 19.40 -3.54 8.63
CA VAL A 20 19.26 -2.42 7.71
C VAL A 20 19.19 -2.95 6.29
N LEU A 21 18.05 -2.75 5.63
CA LEU A 21 17.83 -3.17 4.25
C LEU A 21 18.00 -2.00 3.28
N PRO A 22 18.42 -2.25 2.03
CA PRO A 22 18.47 -1.23 1.00
C PRO A 22 17.09 -0.61 0.77
N THR A 23 17.05 0.71 0.55
CA THR A 23 15.81 1.42 0.23
C THR A 23 15.38 1.07 -1.19
N ARG A 24 14.44 0.14 -1.30
CA ARG A 24 13.84 -0.33 -2.57
C ARG A 24 12.35 -0.53 -2.39
N TYR A 25 11.57 -0.09 -3.34
CA TYR A 25 10.14 -0.38 -3.36
C TYR A 25 9.88 -1.70 -4.13
N PRO A 26 9.05 -2.64 -3.63
CA PRO A 26 8.26 -2.63 -2.39
C PRO A 26 8.88 -3.45 -1.22
N GLN A 27 10.14 -3.26 -0.90
CA GLN A 27 10.89 -3.99 0.14
C GLN A 27 10.16 -4.07 1.50
N GLY A 28 9.39 -3.02 1.86
CA GLY A 28 8.61 -2.99 3.10
C GLY A 28 7.34 -3.83 3.11
N ALA A 29 6.99 -4.46 2.01
CA ALA A 29 5.84 -5.36 1.96
C ALA A 29 6.11 -6.64 2.75
N GLU A 30 5.09 -7.13 3.44
CA GLU A 30 5.20 -8.21 4.43
C GLU A 30 5.92 -9.47 3.91
N LYS A 31 5.48 -10.03 2.77
CA LYS A 31 6.10 -11.23 2.18
C LYS A 31 7.56 -10.99 1.76
N GLN A 32 7.84 -9.79 1.20
CA GLN A 32 9.18 -9.41 0.76
C GLN A 32 10.14 -9.25 1.96
N LEU A 33 9.63 -8.64 3.04
CA LEU A 33 10.40 -8.43 4.26
C LEU A 33 10.78 -9.76 4.92
N ILE A 34 9.80 -10.65 5.08
CA ILE A 34 10.01 -11.98 5.66
C ILE A 34 11.05 -12.77 4.85
N GLN A 35 10.88 -12.85 3.54
CA GLN A 35 11.82 -13.57 2.68
C GLN A 35 13.23 -12.96 2.73
N SER A 36 13.34 -11.63 2.74
CA SER A 36 14.64 -10.94 2.78
C SER A 36 15.41 -11.22 4.07
N LEU A 37 14.72 -11.23 5.21
CA LEU A 37 15.34 -11.37 6.53
C LEU A 37 15.51 -12.83 6.95
N THR A 38 14.48 -13.65 6.73
CA THR A 38 14.44 -15.03 7.28
C THR A 38 14.69 -16.11 6.24
N LYS A 39 14.71 -15.77 4.93
CA LYS A 39 14.74 -16.70 3.80
C LYS A 39 13.55 -17.67 3.72
N ARG A 40 12.51 -17.42 4.53
CA ARG A 40 11.27 -18.20 4.50
C ARG A 40 10.33 -17.63 3.45
N GLU A 41 9.62 -18.51 2.77
CA GLU A 41 8.61 -18.12 1.76
C GLU A 41 7.21 -18.49 2.27
N ILE A 42 6.28 -17.54 2.10
CA ILE A 42 4.88 -17.74 2.47
C ILE A 42 4.15 -18.27 1.23
N ALA A 43 3.59 -19.45 1.34
CA ALA A 43 2.81 -20.07 0.28
C ALA A 43 1.58 -19.20 -0.12
N PRO A 44 1.06 -19.36 -1.36
CA PRO A 44 -0.17 -18.71 -1.79
C PRO A 44 -1.32 -18.90 -0.80
N GLY A 45 -2.04 -17.82 -0.49
CA GLY A 45 -3.16 -17.86 0.47
C GLY A 45 -2.79 -18.02 1.95
N GLN A 46 -1.50 -18.26 2.28
CA GLN A 46 -1.05 -18.39 3.66
C GLN A 46 -0.73 -17.05 4.31
N LEU A 47 -0.85 -17.00 5.64
CA LEU A 47 -0.48 -15.85 6.47
C LEU A 47 0.98 -15.99 6.98
N PRO A 48 1.64 -14.88 7.36
CA PRO A 48 2.99 -14.90 7.94
C PRO A 48 3.18 -15.85 9.12
N VAL A 49 2.14 -16.05 9.91
CA VAL A 49 2.15 -16.97 11.06
C VAL A 49 2.46 -18.42 10.66
N SER A 50 2.12 -18.83 9.43
CA SER A 50 2.41 -20.18 8.94
C SER A 50 3.92 -20.48 8.85
N VAL A 51 4.73 -19.42 8.74
CA VAL A 51 6.20 -19.51 8.75
C VAL A 51 6.81 -18.97 10.05
N GLY A 52 5.98 -18.83 11.11
CA GLY A 52 6.42 -18.36 12.42
C GLY A 52 6.82 -16.87 12.45
N CYS A 53 6.23 -16.04 11.60
CA CYS A 53 6.53 -14.62 11.51
C CYS A 53 5.30 -13.77 11.76
N ALA A 54 5.52 -12.53 12.25
CA ALA A 54 4.52 -11.47 12.29
C ALA A 54 5.20 -10.15 11.93
N VAL A 55 4.57 -9.33 11.10
CA VAL A 55 5.12 -8.04 10.67
C VAL A 55 4.21 -6.93 11.14
N PHE A 56 4.79 -5.95 11.82
CA PHE A 56 4.07 -4.79 12.32
C PHE A 56 4.76 -3.50 11.89
N ASN A 57 3.95 -2.50 11.56
CA ASN A 57 4.43 -1.15 11.44
C ASN A 57 4.87 -0.62 12.82
N VAL A 58 5.90 0.23 12.87
CA VAL A 58 6.44 0.80 14.11
C VAL A 58 5.37 1.48 14.97
N SER A 59 4.42 2.20 14.37
CA SER A 59 3.31 2.83 15.09
C SER A 59 2.37 1.81 15.71
N THR A 60 2.15 0.67 15.03
CA THR A 60 1.35 -0.44 15.56
C THR A 60 2.05 -1.09 16.74
N TYR A 61 3.37 -1.26 16.66
CA TYR A 61 4.17 -1.82 17.75
C TYR A 61 4.09 -0.93 19.01
N ALA A 62 4.21 0.39 18.83
CA ALA A 62 4.02 1.34 19.92
C ALA A 62 2.61 1.33 20.52
N ALA A 63 1.59 1.13 19.68
CA ALA A 63 0.19 1.01 20.14
C ALA A 63 -0.05 -0.29 20.93
N ILE A 64 0.55 -1.41 20.51
CA ILE A 64 0.50 -2.69 21.24
C ILE A 64 1.11 -2.49 22.64
N TYR A 65 2.29 -1.88 22.73
CA TYR A 65 2.93 -1.57 24.01
C TYR A 65 2.00 -0.77 24.93
N ARG A 66 1.42 0.32 24.41
CA ARG A 66 0.50 1.17 25.19
C ARG A 66 -0.73 0.39 25.68
N ALA A 67 -1.31 -0.45 24.82
CA ALA A 67 -2.47 -1.24 25.18
C ALA A 67 -2.14 -2.27 26.27
N VAL A 68 -1.05 -3.00 26.12
CA VAL A 68 -0.68 -4.09 27.05
C VAL A 68 -0.13 -3.57 28.36
N ARG A 69 0.74 -2.55 28.32
CA ARG A 69 1.44 -2.05 29.52
C ARG A 69 0.70 -0.94 30.27
N LEU A 70 -0.04 -0.10 29.53
CA LEU A 70 -0.67 1.11 30.09
C LEU A 70 -2.20 1.04 30.06
N GLY A 71 -2.81 -0.01 29.49
CA GLY A 71 -4.26 -0.14 29.33
C GLY A 71 -4.87 0.91 28.39
N VAL A 72 -4.06 1.57 27.54
CA VAL A 72 -4.52 2.64 26.66
C VAL A 72 -4.85 2.05 25.26
N PRO A 73 -6.12 2.02 24.85
CA PRO A 73 -6.50 1.51 23.53
C PRO A 73 -6.06 2.44 22.40
N LEU A 74 -5.98 1.90 21.18
CA LEU A 74 -5.66 2.68 19.99
C LEU A 74 -6.87 3.55 19.58
N THR A 75 -6.87 4.80 20.02
CA THR A 75 -7.89 5.81 19.73
C THR A 75 -7.39 6.95 18.84
N GLN A 76 -6.08 7.04 18.65
CA GLN A 76 -5.43 8.08 17.86
C GLN A 76 -4.34 7.50 16.97
N ARG A 77 -4.11 8.13 15.82
CA ARG A 77 -3.02 7.78 14.91
C ARG A 77 -2.26 9.01 14.45
N ILE A 78 -1.01 8.81 14.06
CA ILE A 78 -0.27 9.79 13.28
C ILE A 78 -0.69 9.60 11.82
N VAL A 79 -1.17 10.68 11.21
CA VAL A 79 -1.56 10.74 9.79
C VAL A 79 -0.75 11.85 9.13
N THR A 80 -0.09 11.51 8.02
CA THR A 80 0.63 12.47 7.18
C THR A 80 -0.32 13.01 6.12
N ILE A 81 -0.44 14.32 6.01
CA ILE A 81 -1.11 14.99 4.89
C ILE A 81 -0.05 15.61 4.02
N SER A 82 -0.05 15.32 2.72
CA SER A 82 0.97 15.77 1.78
C SER A 82 0.44 15.80 0.34
N GLY A 83 1.26 16.29 -0.57
CA GLY A 83 0.98 16.39 -2.02
C GLY A 83 0.99 17.83 -2.51
N GLU A 84 1.03 18.00 -3.81
CA GLU A 84 1.14 19.33 -4.43
C GLU A 84 -0.15 20.16 -4.30
N ALA A 85 -1.27 19.47 -4.00
CA ALA A 85 -2.59 20.11 -3.91
C ALA A 85 -2.98 20.54 -2.51
N ILE A 86 -2.15 20.34 -1.48
CA ILE A 86 -2.39 20.78 -0.11
C ILE A 86 -1.52 21.98 0.23
N ALA A 87 -2.08 22.97 0.94
CA ALA A 87 -1.37 24.21 1.25
C ALA A 87 -0.25 24.01 2.27
N GLU A 88 -0.50 23.27 3.36
CA GLU A 88 0.42 23.07 4.47
C GLU A 88 0.65 21.59 4.76
N PRO A 89 1.58 20.92 4.02
CA PRO A 89 1.88 19.51 4.26
C PRO A 89 2.48 19.29 5.65
N GLN A 90 1.88 18.41 6.46
CA GLN A 90 2.37 18.13 7.80
C GLN A 90 1.85 16.79 8.37
N ASN A 91 2.34 16.43 9.56
CA ASN A 91 1.90 15.27 10.32
C ASN A 91 0.96 15.68 11.45
N PHE A 92 -0.14 14.97 11.59
CA PHE A 92 -1.12 15.21 12.64
C PHE A 92 -1.26 14.00 13.56
N ILE A 93 -1.52 14.23 14.86
CA ILE A 93 -2.06 13.21 15.76
C ILE A 93 -3.59 13.33 15.69
N VAL A 94 -4.23 12.34 15.12
CA VAL A 94 -5.65 12.38 14.76
C VAL A 94 -6.43 11.33 15.53
N ARG A 95 -7.62 11.67 16.01
CA ARG A 95 -8.56 10.69 16.57
C ARG A 95 -9.14 9.83 15.45
N ILE A 96 -9.25 8.54 15.70
CA ILE A 96 -9.96 7.63 14.80
C ILE A 96 -11.41 8.08 14.72
N GLY A 97 -11.96 8.14 13.49
CA GLY A 97 -13.30 8.67 13.24
C GLY A 97 -13.32 10.12 12.71
N THR A 98 -12.21 10.86 12.77
CA THR A 98 -12.14 12.22 12.20
C THR A 98 -12.27 12.15 10.68
N PRO A 99 -13.18 12.91 10.05
CA PRO A 99 -13.31 12.96 8.59
C PRO A 99 -12.08 13.53 7.91
N PHE A 100 -11.83 13.10 6.67
CA PHE A 100 -10.69 13.62 5.90
C PHE A 100 -10.80 15.11 5.59
N HIS A 101 -12.01 15.62 5.32
CA HIS A 101 -12.20 17.04 5.02
C HIS A 101 -11.75 17.93 6.17
N ASP A 102 -12.04 17.57 7.43
CA ASP A 102 -11.62 18.35 8.60
C ASP A 102 -10.09 18.48 8.68
N LEU A 103 -9.40 17.38 8.40
CA LEU A 103 -7.94 17.37 8.41
C LEU A 103 -7.33 18.16 7.27
N ILE A 104 -7.96 18.12 6.10
CA ILE A 104 -7.55 18.88 4.92
C ILE A 104 -7.75 20.37 5.19
N GLU A 105 -8.85 20.79 5.81
CA GLU A 105 -9.08 22.18 6.21
C GLU A 105 -8.01 22.68 7.18
N VAL A 106 -7.69 21.91 8.22
CA VAL A 106 -6.63 22.24 9.19
C VAL A 106 -5.25 22.31 8.51
N ALA A 107 -5.04 21.57 7.43
CA ALA A 107 -3.82 21.62 6.60
C ALA A 107 -3.85 22.75 5.55
N GLY A 108 -4.70 23.77 5.73
CA GLY A 108 -4.78 24.95 4.87
C GLY A 108 -5.66 24.79 3.62
N GLY A 109 -6.37 23.66 3.49
CA GLY A 109 -7.30 23.41 2.40
C GLY A 109 -6.65 22.87 1.13
N LEU A 110 -7.50 22.51 0.17
CA LEU A 110 -7.12 22.00 -1.15
C LEU A 110 -6.97 23.15 -2.15
N ASN A 111 -6.07 22.97 -3.10
CA ASN A 111 -5.97 23.83 -4.28
C ASN A 111 -7.16 23.56 -5.23
N ASP A 112 -7.67 24.61 -5.92
CA ASP A 112 -8.78 24.50 -6.89
C ASP A 112 -8.50 23.53 -8.05
N LYS A 113 -7.23 23.24 -8.31
CA LYS A 113 -6.78 22.29 -9.35
C LYS A 113 -6.60 20.87 -8.83
N THR A 114 -7.07 20.58 -7.62
CA THR A 114 -6.98 19.22 -7.04
C THR A 114 -7.79 18.25 -7.89
N GLU A 115 -7.15 17.17 -8.32
CA GLU A 115 -7.83 16.10 -9.06
C GLU A 115 -8.14 14.91 -8.17
N ARG A 116 -7.19 14.54 -7.29
CA ARG A 116 -7.31 13.31 -6.50
C ARG A 116 -6.87 13.51 -5.08
N VAL A 117 -7.64 12.94 -4.17
CA VAL A 117 -7.26 12.70 -2.78
C VAL A 117 -7.14 11.19 -2.58
N ILE A 118 -5.99 10.72 -2.14
CA ILE A 118 -5.67 9.31 -2.00
C ILE A 118 -5.50 8.98 -0.51
N SER A 119 -6.23 7.99 -0.03
CA SER A 119 -5.98 7.37 1.28
C SER A 119 -4.83 6.40 1.17
N GLY A 120 -3.70 6.69 1.79
CA GLY A 120 -2.47 5.90 1.69
C GLY A 120 -1.42 6.50 0.77
N GLY A 121 -0.44 5.68 0.36
CA GLY A 121 0.67 6.11 -0.49
C GLY A 121 0.31 6.15 -1.99
N PRO A 122 1.16 6.80 -2.82
CA PRO A 122 0.88 7.01 -4.24
C PRO A 122 0.79 5.72 -5.07
N MET A 123 1.42 4.65 -4.62
CA MET A 123 1.48 3.39 -5.36
C MET A 123 0.37 2.40 -5.01
N MET A 124 -0.03 2.35 -3.74
CA MET A 124 -0.99 1.36 -3.22
C MET A 124 -2.27 1.98 -2.65
N GLY A 125 -2.33 3.29 -2.49
CA GLY A 125 -3.48 3.99 -1.92
C GLY A 125 -4.73 3.91 -2.79
N PHE A 126 -5.85 4.31 -2.20
CA PHE A 126 -7.16 4.32 -2.84
C PHE A 126 -7.65 5.76 -3.01
N ALA A 127 -8.01 6.14 -4.23
CA ALA A 127 -8.61 7.44 -4.49
C ALA A 127 -9.98 7.54 -3.79
N GLN A 128 -10.17 8.65 -3.09
CA GLN A 128 -11.41 8.94 -2.37
C GLN A 128 -12.26 9.87 -3.23
N LYS A 129 -13.52 9.49 -3.42
CA LYS A 129 -14.53 10.34 -4.10
C LYS A 129 -15.26 11.26 -3.12
N ASP A 130 -15.38 10.79 -1.87
CA ASP A 130 -16.03 11.51 -0.78
C ASP A 130 -15.01 11.73 0.34
N LEU A 131 -14.87 12.97 0.80
CA LEU A 131 -13.96 13.36 1.87
C LEU A 131 -14.60 13.29 3.26
N SER A 132 -15.86 12.89 3.38
CA SER A 132 -16.51 12.58 4.65
C SER A 132 -16.02 11.26 5.25
N VAL A 133 -15.26 10.47 4.49
CA VAL A 133 -14.67 9.21 4.97
C VAL A 133 -13.80 9.44 6.20
N PRO A 134 -13.96 8.62 7.25
CA PRO A 134 -13.24 8.82 8.49
C PRO A 134 -11.82 8.23 8.46
N VAL A 135 -10.94 8.79 9.27
CA VAL A 135 -9.67 8.16 9.64
C VAL A 135 -9.96 6.85 10.38
N ILE A 136 -9.41 5.77 9.90
CA ILE A 136 -9.51 4.43 10.50
C ILE A 136 -8.15 3.98 11.08
N LYS A 137 -8.13 2.84 11.77
CA LYS A 137 -6.88 2.27 12.34
C LYS A 137 -5.77 2.04 11.31
N ALA A 138 -6.11 1.81 10.05
CA ALA A 138 -5.17 1.59 8.96
C ALA A 138 -4.71 2.87 8.25
N THR A 139 -5.37 4.01 8.46
CA THR A 139 -5.04 5.28 7.80
C THR A 139 -3.70 5.79 8.30
N ASN A 140 -2.73 5.97 7.42
CA ASN A 140 -1.39 6.49 7.73
C ASN A 140 -1.06 7.77 6.95
N SER A 141 -1.71 8.01 5.82
CA SER A 141 -1.49 9.19 4.99
C SER A 141 -2.71 9.56 4.15
N ILE A 142 -2.81 10.85 3.86
CA ILE A 142 -3.75 11.45 2.90
C ILE A 142 -2.89 12.21 1.90
N LEU A 143 -2.92 11.82 0.63
CA LEU A 143 -2.12 12.42 -0.43
C LEU A 143 -3.04 13.19 -1.37
N CYS A 144 -2.82 14.51 -1.48
CA CYS A 144 -3.61 15.42 -2.30
C CYS A 144 -2.81 15.79 -3.57
N LEU A 145 -3.32 15.37 -4.74
CA LEU A 145 -2.62 15.51 -6.01
C LEU A 145 -3.32 16.49 -6.95
N LEU A 146 -2.51 17.28 -7.65
CA LEU A 146 -2.97 18.09 -8.77
C LEU A 146 -3.26 17.21 -9.99
N LYS A 147 -3.94 17.79 -10.97
CA LYS A 147 -4.22 17.13 -12.24
C LYS A 147 -2.92 16.82 -12.97
N ASP A 148 -2.72 15.53 -13.25
CA ASP A 148 -1.60 15.08 -14.08
C ASP A 148 -1.89 15.47 -15.54
N VAL A 149 -1.09 16.39 -16.08
CA VAL A 149 -1.20 16.88 -17.46
C VAL A 149 -0.90 15.75 -18.48
N ASN A 150 -0.17 14.70 -18.04
CA ASN A 150 0.19 13.53 -18.84
C ASN A 150 -0.69 12.31 -18.52
N GLY A 151 -1.89 12.53 -18.01
CA GLY A 151 -2.82 11.50 -17.54
C GLY A 151 -3.02 10.36 -18.53
N ALA A 152 -3.45 9.21 -18.01
CA ALA A 152 -3.70 8.01 -18.80
C ALA A 152 -4.64 8.30 -20.00
N ALA A 153 -4.27 7.80 -21.18
CA ALA A 153 -5.16 7.85 -22.34
C ALA A 153 -6.46 7.08 -22.02
N GLU A 154 -7.59 7.55 -22.56
CA GLU A 154 -8.89 6.87 -22.35
C GLU A 154 -8.85 5.39 -22.76
N ASN A 155 -8.10 5.06 -23.82
CA ASN A 155 -7.94 3.70 -24.33
C ASN A 155 -6.46 3.36 -24.55
N PRO A 156 -5.72 3.00 -23.48
CA PRO A 156 -4.30 2.73 -23.59
C PRO A 156 -4.03 1.44 -24.35
N VAL A 157 -3.16 1.51 -25.36
CA VAL A 157 -2.74 0.36 -26.18
C VAL A 157 -1.42 -0.22 -25.66
N CYS A 158 -1.37 -1.53 -25.48
CA CYS A 158 -0.20 -2.24 -25.02
C CYS A 158 0.89 -2.33 -26.10
N LEU A 159 2.08 -1.81 -25.80
CA LEU A 159 3.27 -1.89 -26.67
C LEU A 159 3.99 -3.25 -26.61
N ARG A 160 3.55 -4.19 -25.79
CA ARG A 160 4.17 -5.51 -25.55
C ARG A 160 5.65 -5.44 -25.13
N CYS A 161 6.07 -4.39 -24.44
CA CYS A 161 7.46 -4.16 -24.07
C CYS A 161 7.99 -5.05 -22.92
N GLY A 162 7.11 -5.77 -22.21
CA GLY A 162 7.47 -6.69 -21.11
C GLY A 162 7.86 -6.02 -19.79
N LYS A 163 7.96 -4.70 -19.69
CA LYS A 163 8.40 -3.98 -18.46
C LYS A 163 7.58 -4.33 -17.22
N CYS A 164 6.26 -4.51 -17.36
CA CYS A 164 5.38 -4.89 -16.25
C CYS A 164 5.71 -6.26 -15.66
N VAL A 165 6.18 -7.20 -16.46
CA VAL A 165 6.62 -8.53 -16.02
C VAL A 165 7.97 -8.44 -15.33
N SER A 166 8.95 -7.72 -15.94
CA SER A 166 10.30 -7.61 -15.40
C SER A 166 10.37 -6.91 -14.04
N VAL A 167 9.43 -5.98 -13.76
CA VAL A 167 9.39 -5.22 -12.49
C VAL A 167 8.56 -5.91 -11.40
N CYS A 168 7.82 -6.98 -11.73
CA CYS A 168 6.92 -7.63 -10.77
C CYS A 168 7.72 -8.34 -9.66
N PRO A 169 7.60 -7.94 -8.39
CA PRO A 169 8.31 -8.57 -7.28
C PRO A 169 7.84 -10.00 -7.00
N MET A 170 6.60 -10.33 -7.41
CA MET A 170 6.00 -11.66 -7.28
C MET A 170 6.18 -12.50 -8.56
N ARG A 171 6.92 -12.01 -9.57
CA ARG A 171 7.17 -12.69 -10.85
C ARG A 171 5.90 -13.11 -11.59
N LEU A 172 4.83 -12.35 -11.43
CA LEU A 172 3.55 -12.56 -12.11
C LEU A 172 3.56 -11.98 -13.52
N GLN A 173 2.46 -12.22 -14.25
CA GLN A 173 2.26 -11.73 -15.62
C GLN A 173 1.15 -10.66 -15.69
N PRO A 174 1.39 -9.40 -15.28
CA PRO A 174 0.34 -8.38 -15.11
C PRO A 174 -0.44 -8.09 -16.38
N LEU A 175 0.21 -8.17 -17.55
CA LEU A 175 -0.47 -7.93 -18.83
C LEU A 175 -1.56 -8.98 -19.12
N TYR A 176 -1.25 -10.24 -18.91
CA TYR A 176 -2.24 -11.32 -19.14
C TYR A 176 -3.34 -11.26 -18.08
N MET A 177 -3.01 -10.97 -16.83
CA MET A 177 -4.00 -10.74 -15.78
C MET A 177 -4.96 -9.61 -16.16
N TYR A 178 -4.45 -8.48 -16.65
CA TYR A 178 -5.25 -7.36 -17.14
C TYR A 178 -6.20 -7.78 -18.27
N ARG A 179 -5.70 -8.54 -19.24
CA ARG A 179 -6.52 -9.00 -20.37
C ARG A 179 -7.64 -9.92 -19.92
N TYR A 180 -7.34 -10.89 -19.07
CA TYR A 180 -8.35 -11.83 -18.57
C TYR A 180 -9.29 -11.19 -17.55
N ALA A 181 -8.84 -10.20 -16.79
CA ALA A 181 -9.71 -9.40 -15.94
C ALA A 181 -10.79 -8.64 -16.75
N LYS A 182 -10.40 -8.07 -17.91
CA LYS A 182 -11.35 -7.40 -18.81
C LYS A 182 -12.38 -8.34 -19.43
N CYS A 183 -12.05 -9.60 -19.58
CA CYS A 183 -12.94 -10.64 -20.14
C CYS A 183 -13.60 -11.48 -19.03
N GLU A 184 -13.42 -11.11 -17.76
CA GLU A 184 -13.96 -11.80 -16.57
C GLU A 184 -13.67 -13.32 -16.57
N ASN A 185 -12.52 -13.71 -17.12
CA ASN A 185 -12.12 -15.12 -17.22
C ASN A 185 -11.46 -15.61 -15.94
N ALA A 186 -12.26 -15.98 -14.96
CA ALA A 186 -11.84 -16.43 -13.64
C ALA A 186 -10.87 -17.64 -13.69
N LYS A 187 -11.12 -18.58 -14.63
CA LYS A 187 -10.27 -19.77 -14.79
C LYS A 187 -8.82 -19.41 -15.15
N GLU A 188 -8.64 -18.53 -16.14
CA GLU A 188 -7.30 -18.12 -16.54
C GLU A 188 -6.64 -17.17 -15.49
N LEU A 189 -7.43 -16.34 -14.80
CA LEU A 189 -6.94 -15.52 -13.69
C LEU A 189 -6.42 -16.38 -12.53
N SER A 190 -7.13 -17.45 -12.17
CA SER A 190 -6.68 -18.42 -11.18
C SER A 190 -5.38 -19.11 -11.63
N ARG A 191 -5.30 -19.54 -12.90
CA ARG A 191 -4.10 -20.16 -13.47
C ARG A 191 -2.88 -19.25 -13.47
N LEU A 192 -3.09 -17.93 -13.60
CA LEU A 192 -2.05 -16.91 -13.52
C LEU A 192 -1.70 -16.53 -12.07
N ALA A 193 -2.26 -17.21 -11.06
CA ALA A 193 -2.05 -16.93 -9.64
C ALA A 193 -2.36 -15.45 -9.27
N LEU A 194 -3.50 -14.92 -9.76
CA LEU A 194 -3.86 -13.51 -9.53
C LEU A 194 -3.91 -13.17 -8.04
N LEU A 195 -4.35 -14.10 -7.18
CA LEU A 195 -4.44 -13.88 -5.73
C LEU A 195 -3.08 -13.71 -5.05
N ASP A 196 -1.96 -14.07 -5.69
CA ASP A 196 -0.62 -13.81 -5.19
C ASP A 196 -0.15 -12.37 -5.46
N CYS A 197 -0.91 -11.61 -6.25
CA CYS A 197 -0.59 -10.22 -6.48
C CYS A 197 -0.72 -9.40 -5.18
N MET A 198 0.36 -8.75 -4.75
CA MET A 198 0.40 -7.87 -3.59
C MET A 198 -0.04 -6.43 -3.88
N GLU A 199 -0.52 -6.15 -5.08
CA GLU A 199 -1.04 -4.86 -5.54
C GLU A 199 -0.09 -3.66 -5.35
N CYS A 200 1.21 -3.91 -5.46
CA CYS A 200 2.24 -2.90 -5.20
C CYS A 200 2.28 -1.73 -6.20
N GLY A 201 1.60 -1.81 -7.34
CA GLY A 201 1.56 -0.73 -8.33
C GLY A 201 2.75 -0.66 -9.29
N CYS A 202 3.86 -1.38 -9.07
CA CYS A 202 5.05 -1.30 -9.90
C CYS A 202 4.78 -1.51 -11.40
N CYS A 203 3.89 -2.44 -11.74
CA CYS A 203 3.56 -2.73 -13.14
C CYS A 203 2.80 -1.59 -13.84
N SER A 204 1.87 -0.92 -13.13
CA SER A 204 1.16 0.25 -13.66
C SER A 204 2.11 1.44 -13.79
N TYR A 205 2.94 1.68 -12.77
CA TYR A 205 3.90 2.78 -12.74
C TYR A 205 4.92 2.72 -13.89
N ILE A 206 5.48 1.54 -14.17
CA ILE A 206 6.50 1.38 -15.23
C ILE A 206 5.92 1.33 -16.64
N CYS A 207 4.59 1.23 -16.78
CA CYS A 207 3.94 1.06 -18.07
C CYS A 207 4.02 2.34 -18.92
N PRO A 208 4.72 2.35 -20.07
CA PRO A 208 4.82 3.54 -20.91
C PRO A 208 3.50 3.93 -21.58
N SER A 209 2.52 3.01 -21.61
CA SER A 209 1.17 3.27 -22.11
C SER A 209 0.17 3.58 -21.00
N HIS A 210 0.62 3.75 -19.75
CA HIS A 210 -0.20 4.07 -18.59
C HIS A 210 -1.43 3.16 -18.41
N ILE A 211 -1.29 1.86 -18.73
CA ILE A 211 -2.36 0.88 -18.57
C ILE A 211 -2.64 0.68 -17.07
N PRO A 212 -3.92 0.76 -16.62
CA PRO A 212 -4.29 0.61 -15.22
C PRO A 212 -4.27 -0.88 -14.78
N LEU A 213 -3.09 -1.50 -14.80
CA LEU A 213 -2.91 -2.93 -14.56
C LEU A 213 -3.38 -3.35 -13.16
N VAL A 214 -3.03 -2.57 -12.13
CA VAL A 214 -3.38 -2.90 -10.74
C VAL A 214 -4.87 -2.72 -10.47
N GLU A 215 -5.50 -1.72 -11.06
CA GLU A 215 -6.95 -1.51 -10.90
C GLU A 215 -7.74 -2.71 -11.45
N ALA A 216 -7.35 -3.21 -12.62
CA ALA A 216 -7.97 -4.40 -13.19
C ALA A 216 -7.74 -5.66 -12.32
N VAL A 217 -6.55 -5.80 -11.73
CA VAL A 217 -6.26 -6.90 -10.80
C VAL A 217 -7.14 -6.79 -9.55
N ARG A 218 -7.30 -5.60 -8.97
CA ARG A 218 -8.18 -5.35 -7.81
C ARG A 218 -9.63 -5.71 -8.10
N SER A 219 -10.15 -5.26 -9.24
CA SER A 219 -11.52 -5.59 -9.64
C SER A 219 -11.73 -7.10 -9.81
N ALA A 220 -10.79 -7.77 -10.47
CA ALA A 220 -10.85 -9.20 -10.70
C ALA A 220 -10.66 -10.06 -9.42
N ARG A 221 -9.88 -9.58 -8.45
CA ARG A 221 -9.71 -10.25 -7.18
C ARG A 221 -11.03 -10.44 -6.43
N ASN A 222 -11.85 -9.38 -6.36
CA ASN A 222 -13.15 -9.45 -5.68
C ASN A 222 -14.06 -10.51 -6.30
N VAL A 223 -14.02 -10.69 -7.62
CA VAL A 223 -14.78 -11.71 -8.31
C VAL A 223 -14.28 -13.11 -7.98
N LEU A 224 -12.95 -13.31 -8.01
CA LEU A 224 -12.36 -14.62 -7.71
C LEU A 224 -12.56 -15.04 -6.24
N GLU A 225 -12.46 -14.12 -5.30
CA GLU A 225 -12.68 -14.42 -3.88
C GLU A 225 -14.13 -14.84 -3.60
N GLN A 226 -15.11 -14.26 -4.31
CA GLN A 226 -16.51 -14.67 -4.23
C GLN A 226 -16.76 -16.05 -4.83
N GLU A 227 -16.06 -16.45 -5.88
CA GLU A 227 -16.17 -17.78 -6.49
C GLU A 227 -15.53 -18.87 -5.63
N VAL A 228 -14.39 -18.58 -4.99
CA VAL A 228 -13.68 -19.53 -4.10
C VAL A 228 -14.43 -19.75 -2.78
N SER A 229 -15.28 -18.79 -2.39
CA SER A 229 -16.08 -18.86 -1.15
C SER A 229 -17.40 -19.61 -1.31
N LYS A 230 -17.75 -20.03 -2.54
CA LYS A 230 -18.92 -20.85 -2.88
C LYS A 230 -18.54 -22.32 -2.98
#